data_6fd7f205d5c8dfc2388153f49d59ef14
#
_entry.id   6fd7f205d5c8dfc2388153f49d59ef14
#
_cell.length_a   1.000
_cell.length_b   1.000
_cell.length_c   1.000
_cell.angle_alpha   90.00
_cell.angle_beta   90.00
_cell.angle_gamma   90.00
#
_symmetry.space_group_name_H-M   'P 1'
#
loop_
_entity.id
_entity.type
_entity.pdbx_description
1 polymer ?
#
loop_
_entity_poly.entity_id
_entity_poly.type
_entity_poly.pdbx_seq_one_letter_code
_entity_poly.pdbx_strand_id
1 'polypeptide(L)'
;MSLTIDGHRIDVLFSDTEIRARINELAGEIAARNPHRLLVVPVLKGSFIFAADLIRAMHHAGLSPEVDFMILASYREGTRSSGKVDVLRDIESVLKDRDVLLVDDILESGRTLAFAKDLLAARGARQVMSCVLLDKPGHLAANIKSDFKG
;
A
#
# COMPACT_ATOMS: atom_id res chain seq x y z
N MET A 1 1.70 -23.02 13.29
CA MET A 1 2.16 -22.65 14.64
C MET A 1 1.12 -21.74 15.27
N SER A 2 0.74 -22.01 16.50
CA SER A 2 -0.15 -21.14 17.25
C SER A 2 0.61 -20.48 18.40
N LEU A 3 0.26 -19.24 18.69
CA LEU A 3 0.83 -18.45 19.78
C LEU A 3 -0.29 -18.06 20.72
N THR A 4 0.02 -17.84 21.99
CA THR A 4 -0.93 -17.29 22.96
C THR A 4 -0.42 -15.93 23.41
N ILE A 5 -1.20 -14.90 23.18
CA ILE A 5 -0.88 -13.53 23.57
C ILE A 5 -2.08 -12.99 24.37
N ASP A 6 -1.83 -12.48 25.56
CA ASP A 6 -2.85 -11.96 26.47
C ASP A 6 -4.06 -12.91 26.64
N GLY A 7 -3.79 -14.21 26.74
CA GLY A 7 -4.84 -15.23 26.90
C GLY A 7 -5.60 -15.58 25.64
N HIS A 8 -5.26 -14.98 24.50
CA HIS A 8 -5.88 -15.28 23.22
C HIS A 8 -4.98 -16.14 22.36
N ARG A 9 -5.55 -17.20 21.79
CA ARG A 9 -4.86 -18.05 20.84
C ARG A 9 -4.80 -17.36 19.49
N ILE A 10 -3.58 -17.25 18.95
CA ILE A 10 -3.34 -16.66 17.64
C ILE A 10 -2.70 -17.71 16.76
N ASP A 11 -3.31 -18.01 15.62
CA ASP A 11 -2.77 -18.90 14.62
C ASP A 11 -2.00 -18.11 13.57
N VAL A 12 -0.81 -18.61 13.19
CA VAL A 12 -0.01 -18.01 12.13
C VAL A 12 -0.64 -18.36 10.79
N LEU A 13 -1.15 -17.37 10.09
CA LEU A 13 -1.77 -17.55 8.77
C LEU A 13 -0.70 -17.58 7.66
N PHE A 14 0.26 -16.68 7.73
CA PHE A 14 1.41 -16.61 6.83
C PHE A 14 2.69 -16.50 7.64
N SER A 15 3.70 -17.31 7.32
CA SER A 15 5.00 -17.26 7.99
C SER A 15 5.82 -16.05 7.52
N ASP A 16 6.80 -15.65 8.30
CA ASP A 16 7.76 -14.61 7.93
C ASP A 16 8.48 -14.96 6.61
N THR A 17 8.86 -16.22 6.44
CA THR A 17 9.53 -16.70 5.22
C THR A 17 8.62 -16.57 3.99
N GLU A 18 7.36 -16.92 4.12
CA GLU A 18 6.38 -16.77 3.04
C GLU A 18 6.17 -15.30 2.67
N ILE A 19 6.05 -14.44 3.66
CA ILE A 19 5.87 -12.99 3.46
C ILE A 19 7.09 -12.41 2.73
N ARG A 20 8.30 -12.74 3.17
CA ARG A 20 9.53 -12.27 2.53
C ARG A 20 9.65 -12.73 1.09
N ALA A 21 9.36 -13.98 0.82
CA ALA A 21 9.37 -14.53 -0.54
C ALA A 21 8.38 -13.78 -1.43
N ARG A 22 7.18 -13.53 -0.93
CA ARG A 22 6.16 -12.79 -1.70
C ARG A 22 6.55 -11.34 -1.94
N ILE A 23 7.15 -10.67 -0.98
CA ILE A 23 7.65 -9.29 -1.15
C ILE A 23 8.69 -9.23 -2.27
N ASN A 24 9.60 -10.20 -2.32
CA ASN A 24 10.59 -10.27 -3.40
C ASN A 24 9.94 -10.48 -4.77
N GLU A 25 8.92 -11.32 -4.84
CA GLU A 25 8.14 -11.52 -6.07
C GLU A 25 7.43 -10.23 -6.50
N LEU A 26 6.80 -9.52 -5.56
CA LEU A 26 6.13 -8.25 -5.83
C LEU A 26 7.10 -7.22 -6.40
N ALA A 27 8.29 -7.11 -5.82
CA ALA A 27 9.33 -6.21 -6.33
C ALA A 27 9.71 -6.54 -7.77
N GLY A 28 9.83 -7.83 -8.10
CA GLY A 28 10.08 -8.29 -9.47
C GLY A 28 8.94 -7.96 -10.43
N GLU A 29 7.69 -8.13 -10.00
CA GLU A 29 6.50 -7.77 -10.77
C GLU A 29 6.44 -6.27 -11.06
N ILE A 30 6.77 -5.44 -10.08
CA ILE A 30 6.82 -3.99 -10.24
C ILE A 30 7.95 -3.60 -11.21
N ALA A 31 9.13 -4.19 -11.06
CA ALA A 31 10.27 -3.95 -11.96
C ALA A 31 9.94 -4.33 -13.40
N ALA A 32 9.18 -5.42 -13.61
CA ALA A 32 8.78 -5.87 -14.93
C ALA A 32 7.85 -4.88 -15.67
N ARG A 33 7.14 -4.04 -14.93
CA ARG A 33 6.33 -2.94 -15.50
C ARG A 33 7.17 -1.79 -16.04
N ASN A 34 8.47 -1.78 -15.77
CA ASN A 34 9.39 -0.74 -16.20
C ASN A 34 8.89 0.68 -15.90
N PRO A 35 8.61 1.00 -14.63
CA PRO A 35 8.01 2.28 -14.26
C PRO A 35 8.96 3.45 -14.55
N HIS A 36 8.38 4.57 -14.97
CA HIS A 36 9.11 5.77 -15.32
C HIS A 36 9.19 6.74 -14.13
N ARG A 37 10.41 7.05 -13.69
CA ARG A 37 10.65 7.98 -12.57
C ARG A 37 9.82 7.64 -11.34
N LEU A 38 9.84 6.37 -10.93
CA LEU A 38 8.96 5.83 -9.90
C LEU A 38 9.06 6.59 -8.58
N LEU A 39 7.91 7.01 -8.07
CA LEU A 39 7.72 7.52 -6.72
C LEU A 39 6.89 6.50 -5.94
N VAL A 40 7.44 6.01 -4.85
CA VAL A 40 6.71 5.12 -3.92
C VAL A 40 6.10 5.97 -2.83
N VAL A 41 4.80 5.84 -2.63
CA VAL A 41 4.04 6.61 -1.64
C VAL A 41 3.36 5.63 -0.67
N PRO A 42 4.02 5.31 0.46
CA PRO A 42 3.36 4.57 1.52
C PRO A 42 2.29 5.42 2.20
N VAL A 43 1.15 4.80 2.44
CA VAL A 43 0.08 5.41 3.24
C VAL A 43 0.31 5.00 4.69
N LEU A 44 0.82 5.93 5.49
CA LEU A 44 1.18 5.65 6.87
C LEU A 44 -0.09 5.63 7.77
N LYS A 45 -0.06 4.97 8.91
CA LYS A 45 1.14 4.40 9.57
C LYS A 45 1.29 2.89 9.35
N GLY A 46 0.20 2.17 9.17
CA GLY A 46 0.19 0.70 9.12
C GLY A 46 1.10 0.08 8.07
N SER A 47 1.33 0.78 6.97
CA SER A 47 2.12 0.27 5.85
C SER A 47 3.64 0.36 6.03
N PHE A 48 4.16 0.98 7.11
CA PHE A 48 5.57 1.37 7.11
C PHE A 48 6.55 0.19 7.08
N ILE A 49 6.27 -0.91 7.79
CA ILE A 49 7.13 -2.10 7.78
C ILE A 49 7.12 -2.76 6.40
N PHE A 50 5.93 -2.99 5.85
CA PHE A 50 5.79 -3.57 4.51
C PHE A 50 6.47 -2.69 3.46
N ALA A 51 6.24 -1.38 3.51
CA ALA A 51 6.83 -0.43 2.58
C ALA A 51 8.36 -0.46 2.64
N ALA A 52 8.94 -0.49 3.84
CA ALA A 52 10.39 -0.56 4.02
C ALA A 52 10.97 -1.83 3.38
N ASP A 53 10.36 -2.98 3.64
CA ASP A 53 10.80 -4.25 3.08
C ASP A 53 10.62 -4.31 1.56
N LEU A 54 9.51 -3.79 1.05
CA LEU A 54 9.24 -3.71 -0.37
C LEU A 54 10.26 -2.82 -1.09
N ILE A 55 10.57 -1.65 -0.53
CA ILE A 55 11.54 -0.71 -1.11
C ILE A 55 12.93 -1.35 -1.19
N ARG A 56 13.36 -2.05 -0.14
CA ARG A 56 14.62 -2.78 -0.16
C ARG A 56 14.64 -3.85 -1.26
N ALA A 57 13.56 -4.62 -1.37
CA ALA A 57 13.43 -5.64 -2.42
C ALA A 57 13.43 -5.00 -3.82
N MET A 58 12.84 -3.83 -3.98
CA MET A 58 12.85 -3.10 -5.24
C MET A 58 14.27 -2.68 -5.66
N HIS A 59 15.11 -2.25 -4.71
CA HIS A 59 16.51 -1.98 -4.99
C HIS A 59 17.25 -3.24 -5.44
N HIS A 60 17.00 -4.38 -4.81
CA HIS A 60 17.58 -5.66 -5.25
C HIS A 60 17.08 -6.08 -6.63
N ALA A 61 15.88 -5.68 -7.02
CA ALA A 61 15.32 -5.94 -8.34
C ALA A 61 15.80 -4.95 -9.41
N GLY A 62 16.67 -4.01 -9.06
CA GLY A 62 17.26 -3.05 -10.01
C GLY A 62 16.55 -1.71 -10.09
N LEU A 63 15.53 -1.46 -9.25
CA LEU A 63 14.85 -0.18 -9.20
C LEU A 63 15.52 0.78 -8.23
N SER A 64 15.39 2.07 -8.48
CA SER A 64 15.88 3.14 -7.59
C SER A 64 14.76 4.17 -7.38
N PRO A 65 13.68 3.79 -6.67
CA PRO A 65 12.55 4.69 -6.47
C PRO A 65 12.89 5.84 -5.54
N GLU A 66 12.25 6.98 -5.76
CA GLU A 66 12.12 8.00 -4.73
C GLU A 66 10.95 7.63 -3.82
N VAL A 67 10.93 8.17 -2.60
CA VAL A 67 9.92 7.85 -1.61
C VAL A 67 9.36 9.13 -1.01
N ASP A 68 8.05 9.22 -0.92
CA ASP A 68 7.36 10.26 -0.17
C ASP A 68 6.21 9.61 0.62
N PHE A 69 5.68 10.28 1.61
CA PHE A 69 4.72 9.69 2.53
C PHE A 69 3.41 10.46 2.56
N MET A 70 2.30 9.73 2.68
CA MET A 70 1.00 10.30 3.01
C MET A 70 0.52 9.75 4.34
N ILE A 71 -0.16 10.59 5.11
CA ILE A 71 -0.92 10.16 6.29
C ILE A 71 -2.38 10.50 6.03
N LEU A 72 -3.22 9.47 5.99
CA LEU A 72 -4.66 9.59 5.80
C LEU A 72 -5.37 9.07 7.04
N ALA A 73 -6.46 9.73 7.41
CA ALA A 73 -7.31 9.30 8.50
C ALA A 73 -8.71 9.00 7.98
N SER A 74 -9.21 7.81 8.27
CA SER A 74 -10.60 7.45 8.04
C SER A 74 -11.39 7.68 9.31
N TYR A 75 -12.47 8.44 9.23
CA TYR A 75 -13.36 8.64 10.38
C TYR A 75 -14.35 7.50 10.48
N ARG A 76 -14.56 7.04 11.71
CA ARG A 76 -15.57 6.04 12.04
C ARG A 76 -16.60 6.65 12.97
N GLU A 77 -17.87 6.42 12.67
CA GLU A 77 -18.96 6.63 13.61
C GLU A 77 -19.33 5.28 14.25
N GLY A 78 -18.99 5.10 15.51
CA GLY A 78 -19.15 3.82 16.19
C GLY A 78 -18.25 2.75 15.58
N THR A 79 -18.84 1.66 15.07
CA THR A 79 -18.11 0.55 14.43
C THR A 79 -18.05 0.65 12.90
N ARG A 80 -18.68 1.67 12.33
CA ARG A 80 -18.77 1.84 10.86
C ARG A 80 -17.90 2.99 10.39
N SER A 81 -17.22 2.78 9.26
CA SER A 81 -16.54 3.88 8.57
C SER A 81 -17.58 4.88 8.07
N SER A 82 -17.39 6.18 8.37
CA SER A 82 -18.23 7.26 7.84
C SER A 82 -18.04 7.48 6.35
N GLY A 83 -17.05 6.85 5.72
CA GLY A 83 -16.67 7.07 4.33
C GLY A 83 -15.86 8.34 4.11
N LYS A 84 -15.61 9.11 5.16
CA LYS A 84 -14.83 10.35 5.09
C LYS A 84 -13.36 10.05 5.32
N VAL A 85 -12.50 10.58 4.45
CA VAL A 85 -11.04 10.49 4.55
C VAL A 85 -10.46 11.89 4.59
N ASP A 86 -9.63 12.16 5.59
CA ASP A 86 -8.89 13.42 5.70
C ASP A 86 -7.40 13.19 5.43
N VAL A 87 -6.78 14.16 4.78
CA VAL A 87 -5.34 14.19 4.57
C VAL A 87 -4.67 14.88 5.75
N LEU A 88 -3.98 14.11 6.60
CA LEU A 88 -3.23 14.64 7.74
C LEU A 88 -1.84 15.09 7.32
N ARG A 89 -1.23 14.40 6.38
CA ARG A 89 0.03 14.76 5.75
C ARG A 89 -0.04 14.43 4.28
N ASP A 90 0.28 15.40 3.46
CA ASP A 90 0.33 15.27 2.02
C ASP A 90 1.76 15.09 1.52
N ILE A 91 1.90 14.63 0.29
CA ILE A 91 3.19 14.55 -0.38
C ILE A 91 3.70 15.94 -0.75
N GLU A 92 5.02 16.08 -0.78
CA GLU A 92 5.69 17.31 -1.20
C GLU A 92 6.24 17.19 -2.64
N SER A 93 6.35 15.98 -3.15
CA SER A 93 6.92 15.70 -4.46
C SER A 93 6.03 16.18 -5.60
N VAL A 94 6.65 16.62 -6.68
CA VAL A 94 5.96 16.96 -7.93
C VAL A 94 5.71 15.67 -8.70
N LEU A 95 4.47 15.44 -9.12
CA LEU A 95 4.04 14.17 -9.72
C LEU A 95 4.03 14.17 -11.25
N LYS A 96 4.18 15.32 -11.88
CA LYS A 96 4.09 15.43 -13.34
C LYS A 96 5.06 14.46 -14.03
N ASP A 97 4.52 13.68 -14.96
CA ASP A 97 5.24 12.68 -15.76
C ASP A 97 5.92 11.58 -14.93
N ARG A 98 5.42 11.32 -13.73
CA ARG A 98 5.92 10.25 -12.87
C ARG A 98 4.92 9.11 -12.73
N ASP A 99 5.44 7.91 -12.66
CA ASP A 99 4.67 6.75 -12.21
C ASP A 99 4.71 6.73 -10.69
N VAL A 100 3.56 6.51 -10.07
CA VAL A 100 3.41 6.49 -8.62
C VAL A 100 2.93 5.11 -8.19
N LEU A 101 3.55 4.57 -7.16
CA LEU A 101 3.12 3.34 -6.50
C LEU A 101 2.62 3.67 -5.10
N LEU A 102 1.31 3.60 -4.91
CA LEU A 102 0.70 3.65 -3.58
C LEU A 102 0.93 2.31 -2.87
N VAL A 103 1.36 2.37 -1.63
CA VAL A 103 1.60 1.18 -0.81
C VAL A 103 0.75 1.25 0.45
N ASP A 104 -0.02 0.21 0.70
CA ASP A 104 -0.78 0.04 1.93
C ASP A 104 -0.65 -1.39 2.45
N ASP A 105 -0.96 -1.61 3.71
CA ASP A 105 -0.83 -2.93 4.33
C ASP A 105 -1.97 -3.86 3.93
N ILE A 106 -3.20 -3.37 3.94
CA ILE A 106 -4.39 -4.18 3.67
C ILE A 106 -5.41 -3.44 2.82
N LEU A 107 -5.95 -4.14 1.84
CA LEU A 107 -7.13 -3.69 1.10
C LEU A 107 -8.38 -4.32 1.72
N GLU A 108 -9.16 -3.53 2.40
CA GLU A 108 -10.42 -3.96 3.01
C GLU A 108 -11.61 -3.26 2.35
N SER A 109 -11.97 -2.04 2.75
CA SER A 109 -13.05 -1.29 2.10
C SER A 109 -12.63 -0.67 0.78
N GLY A 110 -11.36 -0.40 0.60
CA GLY A 110 -10.79 0.26 -0.57
C GLY A 110 -11.00 1.78 -0.59
N ARG A 111 -11.69 2.37 0.37
CA ARG A 111 -12.01 3.80 0.38
C ARG A 111 -10.76 4.68 0.50
N THR A 112 -9.86 4.33 1.40
CA THR A 112 -8.61 5.07 1.59
C THR A 112 -7.73 4.99 0.35
N LEU A 113 -7.59 3.81 -0.23
CA LEU A 113 -6.79 3.60 -1.42
C LEU A 113 -7.39 4.31 -2.64
N ALA A 114 -8.71 4.24 -2.81
CA ALA A 114 -9.41 4.93 -3.90
C ALA A 114 -9.25 6.45 -3.78
N PHE A 115 -9.41 6.99 -2.58
CA PHE A 115 -9.22 8.40 -2.32
C PHE A 115 -7.80 8.87 -2.66
N ALA A 116 -6.79 8.14 -2.19
CA ALA A 116 -5.40 8.46 -2.44
C ALA A 116 -5.07 8.37 -3.94
N LYS A 117 -5.56 7.37 -4.63
CA LYS A 117 -5.37 7.19 -6.06
C LYS A 117 -5.93 8.37 -6.85
N ASP A 118 -7.16 8.78 -6.55
CA ASP A 118 -7.81 9.91 -7.22
C ASP A 118 -7.08 11.22 -6.94
N LEU A 119 -6.64 11.42 -5.70
CA LEU A 119 -5.90 12.62 -5.30
C LEU A 119 -4.58 12.75 -6.09
N LEU A 120 -3.81 11.66 -6.17
CA LEU A 120 -2.53 11.67 -6.87
C LEU A 120 -2.69 11.77 -8.39
N ALA A 121 -3.71 11.15 -8.95
CA ALA A 121 -4.04 11.29 -10.36
C ALA A 121 -4.41 12.73 -10.70
N ALA A 122 -5.19 13.39 -9.84
CA ALA A 122 -5.58 14.80 -10.02
C ALA A 122 -4.37 15.75 -9.96
N ARG A 123 -3.27 15.34 -9.33
CA ARG A 123 -2.03 16.11 -9.27
C ARG A 123 -1.10 15.92 -10.45
N GLY A 124 -1.53 15.18 -11.45
CA GLY A 124 -0.81 15.02 -12.71
C GLY A 124 0.14 13.84 -12.80
N ALA A 125 0.02 12.85 -11.90
CA ALA A 125 0.78 11.62 -12.04
C ALA A 125 0.50 10.97 -13.41
N ARG A 126 1.54 10.46 -14.04
CA ARG A 126 1.41 9.74 -15.32
C ARG A 126 0.57 8.48 -15.14
N GLN A 127 0.78 7.78 -14.04
CA GLN A 127 0.08 6.55 -13.69
C GLN A 127 0.13 6.38 -12.18
N VAL A 128 -0.97 5.96 -11.58
CA VAL A 128 -1.00 5.59 -10.16
C VAL A 128 -1.33 4.12 -10.04
N MET A 129 -0.35 3.35 -9.61
CA MET A 129 -0.49 1.93 -9.30
C MET A 129 -0.64 1.74 -7.79
N SER A 130 -1.15 0.62 -7.37
CA SER A 130 -1.28 0.29 -5.96
C SER A 130 -0.71 -1.09 -5.65
N CYS A 131 -0.11 -1.21 -4.46
CA CYS A 131 0.43 -2.46 -3.94
C CYS A 131 -0.01 -2.62 -2.48
N VAL A 132 -0.64 -3.74 -2.17
CA VAL A 132 -1.04 -4.09 -0.81
C VAL A 132 -0.46 -5.45 -0.44
N LEU A 133 -0.13 -5.63 0.84
CA LEU A 133 0.36 -6.91 1.33
C LEU A 133 -0.79 -7.91 1.45
N LEU A 134 -1.93 -7.46 1.97
CA LEU A 134 -3.10 -8.29 2.20
C LEU A 134 -4.32 -7.73 1.47
N ASP A 135 -5.07 -8.61 0.84
CA ASP A 135 -6.37 -8.30 0.27
C ASP A 135 -7.42 -9.08 1.05
N LYS A 136 -8.34 -8.36 1.69
CA LYS A 136 -9.41 -8.97 2.49
C LYS A 136 -10.69 -8.99 1.65
N PRO A 137 -11.05 -10.12 1.05
CA PRO A 137 -12.19 -10.19 0.15
C PRO A 137 -13.52 -10.00 0.88
N GLY A 138 -14.52 -9.49 0.17
CA GLY A 138 -15.87 -9.33 0.67
C GLY A 138 -16.16 -8.07 1.45
N HIS A 139 -15.19 -7.16 1.58
CA HIS A 139 -15.33 -5.92 2.34
C HIS A 139 -15.21 -4.64 1.49
N LEU A 140 -15.09 -4.77 0.16
CA LEU A 140 -14.94 -3.62 -0.72
C LEU A 140 -16.20 -2.76 -0.71
N ALA A 141 -16.03 -1.47 -0.39
CA ALA A 141 -17.04 -0.44 -0.47
C ALA A 141 -16.80 0.52 -1.65
N ALA A 142 -15.59 0.51 -2.20
CA ALA A 142 -15.20 1.28 -3.38
C ALA A 142 -14.86 0.32 -4.53
N ASN A 143 -15.11 0.75 -5.76
CA ASN A 143 -14.76 -0.02 -6.95
C ASN A 143 -13.27 0.15 -7.27
N ILE A 144 -12.43 -0.54 -6.53
CA ILE A 144 -10.98 -0.47 -6.68
C ILE A 144 -10.38 -1.88 -6.58
N LYS A 145 -9.34 -2.10 -7.38
CA LYS A 145 -8.48 -3.27 -7.28
C LYS A 145 -7.05 -2.84 -7.07
N SER A 146 -6.31 -3.61 -6.29
CA SER A 146 -4.87 -3.43 -6.20
C SER A 146 -4.19 -3.99 -7.45
N ASP A 147 -3.24 -3.24 -8.01
CA ASP A 147 -2.45 -3.70 -9.16
C ASP A 147 -1.49 -4.83 -8.76
N PHE A 148 -0.97 -4.76 -7.55
CA PHE A 148 -0.10 -5.77 -6.95
C PHE A 148 -0.61 -6.15 -5.58
N LYS A 149 -0.63 -7.44 -5.27
CA LYS A 149 -1.06 -7.93 -3.96
C LYS A 149 -0.24 -9.12 -3.50
N GLY A 150 0.02 -9.13 -2.20
CA GLY A 150 0.76 -10.20 -1.54
C GLY A 150 0.00 -11.50 -1.32
#